data_ef171fe67c975729755d571033434f90
#
_entry.id   ef171fe67c975729755d571033434f90
#
_cell.length_a   1.000
_cell.length_b   1.000
_cell.length_c   1.000
_cell.angle_alpha   90.00
_cell.angle_beta   90.00
_cell.angle_gamma   90.00
#
_symmetry.space_group_name_H-M   'P 1'
#
loop_
_entity.id
_entity.type
_entity.pdbx_description
1 polymer ?
#
loop_
_entity_poly.entity_id
_entity_poly.type
_entity_poly.pdbx_seq_one_letter_code
_entity_poly.pdbx_strand_id
1 'polypeptide(L)'
;LAACSLLGIQAGFHVIGDAGLDAALDALDLAAAEVGEQRVRAAGHRFEHVELADAAAISRLARYSVSVSAQPVFDSLWGGGDRLYQQRLGSRRLGMNAFGSLYAAGVPICFGSDSPVTPLRPWSSVRACLQHTNPAEQISARAAFLGHTRAGWRAARYPNPMAGQLVPGAPASFAVWEVEELMVQVA
;
A
#
# COMPACT_ATOMS: atom_id res chain seq x y z
N LEU A 1 6.32 -13.31 14.12
CA LEU A 1 5.60 -12.04 14.36
C LEU A 1 5.52 -11.69 15.85
N ALA A 2 5.16 -12.62 16.74
CA ALA A 2 5.04 -12.36 18.19
C ALA A 2 6.32 -11.74 18.79
N ALA A 3 7.48 -12.34 18.55
CA ALA A 3 8.76 -11.82 19.03
C ALA A 3 9.06 -10.40 18.48
N CYS A 4 8.79 -10.15 17.21
CA CYS A 4 8.93 -8.81 16.61
C CYS A 4 8.01 -7.79 17.30
N SER A 5 6.74 -8.19 17.52
CA SER A 5 5.76 -7.33 18.20
C SER A 5 6.15 -7.00 19.63
N LEU A 6 6.69 -7.98 20.38
CA LEU A 6 7.20 -7.75 21.74
C LEU A 6 8.34 -6.75 21.79
N LEU A 7 9.24 -6.82 20.81
CA LEU A 7 10.43 -5.95 20.72
C LEU A 7 10.16 -4.62 20.01
N GLY A 8 8.93 -4.38 19.52
CA GLY A 8 8.60 -3.20 18.74
C GLY A 8 9.29 -3.14 17.37
N ILE A 9 9.71 -4.29 16.85
CA ILE A 9 10.38 -4.41 15.55
C ILE A 9 9.34 -4.64 14.46
N GLN A 10 9.40 -3.83 13.40
CA GLN A 10 8.59 -4.04 12.22
C GLN A 10 9.03 -5.31 11.47
N ALA A 11 8.11 -6.23 11.22
CA ALA A 11 8.30 -7.32 10.28
C ALA A 11 7.69 -6.94 8.94
N GLY A 12 8.32 -7.37 7.85
CA GLY A 12 7.84 -7.17 6.48
C GLY A 12 7.65 -8.52 5.77
N PHE A 13 6.59 -8.63 4.97
CA PHE A 13 6.30 -9.83 4.19
C PHE A 13 5.97 -9.46 2.75
N HIS A 14 6.49 -10.25 1.81
CA HIS A 14 6.07 -10.24 0.42
C HIS A 14 4.84 -11.14 0.28
N VAL A 15 3.70 -10.59 -0.14
CA VAL A 15 2.43 -11.31 -0.30
C VAL A 15 1.69 -10.84 -1.55
N ILE A 16 1.59 -11.68 -2.57
CA ILE A 16 0.92 -11.38 -3.83
C ILE A 16 -0.45 -12.05 -3.87
N GLY A 17 -0.47 -13.38 -3.73
CA GLY A 17 -1.69 -14.18 -3.81
C GLY A 17 -2.50 -14.18 -2.52
N ASP A 18 -3.80 -14.46 -2.66
CA ASP A 18 -4.76 -14.55 -1.57
C ASP A 18 -4.35 -15.56 -0.49
N ALA A 19 -3.95 -16.77 -0.85
CA ALA A 19 -3.53 -17.79 0.13
C ALA A 19 -2.28 -17.37 0.93
N GLY A 20 -1.33 -16.65 0.26
CA GLY A 20 -0.17 -16.09 0.95
C GLY A 20 -0.57 -14.97 1.91
N LEU A 21 -1.53 -14.13 1.51
CA LEU A 21 -2.08 -13.09 2.36
C LEU A 21 -2.80 -13.68 3.58
N ASP A 22 -3.64 -14.70 3.37
CA ASP A 22 -4.34 -15.39 4.46
C ASP A 22 -3.36 -15.98 5.47
N ALA A 23 -2.31 -16.67 5.01
CA ALA A 23 -1.28 -17.23 5.89
C ALA A 23 -0.56 -16.14 6.71
N ALA A 24 -0.26 -14.99 6.09
CA ALA A 24 0.37 -13.87 6.79
C ALA A 24 -0.58 -13.22 7.82
N LEU A 25 -1.87 -13.12 7.49
CA LEU A 25 -2.90 -12.63 8.40
C LEU A 25 -3.16 -13.61 9.56
N ASP A 26 -3.18 -14.91 9.31
CA ASP A 26 -3.31 -15.94 10.35
C ASP A 26 -2.12 -15.87 11.33
N ALA A 27 -0.91 -15.60 10.82
CA ALA A 27 0.25 -15.38 11.67
C ALA A 27 0.12 -14.10 12.53
N LEU A 28 -0.59 -13.06 12.07
CA LEU A 28 -0.93 -11.89 12.90
C LEU A 28 -1.96 -12.24 13.98
N ASP A 29 -3.00 -13.02 13.65
CA ASP A 29 -4.00 -13.46 14.63
C ASP A 29 -3.34 -14.31 15.73
N LEU A 30 -2.45 -15.25 15.38
CA LEU A 30 -1.67 -16.04 16.34
C LEU A 30 -0.78 -15.14 17.21
N ALA A 31 -0.08 -14.20 16.60
CA ALA A 31 0.74 -13.24 17.36
C ALA A 31 -0.11 -12.39 18.31
N ALA A 32 -1.29 -11.93 17.85
CA ALA A 32 -2.20 -11.15 18.69
C ALA A 32 -2.75 -11.97 19.87
N ALA A 33 -3.02 -13.24 19.67
CA ALA A 33 -3.42 -14.15 20.75
C ALA A 33 -2.31 -14.36 21.79
N GLU A 34 -1.05 -14.37 21.36
CA GLU A 34 0.11 -14.60 22.21
C GLU A 34 0.53 -13.33 22.98
N VAL A 35 0.64 -12.18 22.30
CA VAL A 35 1.25 -10.96 22.86
C VAL A 35 0.29 -9.79 23.02
N GLY A 36 -0.94 -9.94 22.55
CA GLY A 36 -1.98 -8.91 22.54
C GLY A 36 -2.00 -8.06 21.27
N GLU A 37 -3.22 -7.76 20.79
CA GLU A 37 -3.46 -7.00 19.56
C GLU A 37 -2.76 -5.64 19.55
N GLN A 38 -2.78 -4.94 20.68
CA GLN A 38 -2.18 -3.61 20.79
C GLN A 38 -0.67 -3.61 20.48
N ARG A 39 0.06 -4.66 20.88
CA ARG A 39 1.50 -4.80 20.59
C ARG A 39 1.74 -5.09 19.12
N VAL A 40 0.90 -5.94 18.50
CA VAL A 40 0.96 -6.21 17.07
C VAL A 40 0.75 -4.92 16.27
N ARG A 41 -0.27 -4.13 16.60
CA ARG A 41 -0.54 -2.83 15.97
C ARG A 41 0.62 -1.84 16.16
N ALA A 42 1.16 -1.74 17.38
CA ALA A 42 2.26 -0.82 17.71
C ALA A 42 3.56 -1.16 16.99
N ALA A 43 3.80 -2.43 16.65
CA ALA A 43 4.96 -2.86 15.88
C ALA A 43 4.92 -2.35 14.42
N GLY A 44 3.74 -1.99 13.90
CA GLY A 44 3.58 -1.37 12.58
C GLY A 44 4.09 -2.26 11.45
N HIS A 45 3.70 -3.52 11.45
CA HIS A 45 4.10 -4.49 10.41
C HIS A 45 3.74 -4.02 9.02
N ARG A 46 4.47 -4.47 7.98
CA ARG A 46 4.30 -4.04 6.60
C ARG A 46 4.22 -5.23 5.65
N PHE A 47 3.25 -5.21 4.76
CA PHE A 47 3.12 -6.18 3.69
C PHE A 47 3.34 -5.52 2.34
N GLU A 48 4.20 -6.13 1.54
CA GLU A 48 4.48 -5.70 0.17
C GLU A 48 3.46 -6.34 -0.77
N HIS A 49 3.04 -5.60 -1.77
CA HIS A 49 2.11 -5.97 -2.86
C HIS A 49 0.66 -6.03 -2.40
N VAL A 50 0.23 -7.10 -1.71
CA VAL A 50 -1.17 -7.33 -1.31
C VAL A 50 -2.11 -7.22 -2.52
N GLU A 51 -1.73 -7.89 -3.62
CA GLU A 51 -2.44 -7.72 -4.90
C GLU A 51 -3.82 -8.39 -4.91
N LEU A 52 -4.03 -9.49 -4.18
CA LEU A 52 -5.32 -10.16 -4.05
C LEU A 52 -5.80 -10.13 -2.60
N ALA A 53 -6.52 -9.08 -2.25
CA ALA A 53 -7.13 -8.90 -0.94
C ALA A 53 -8.66 -8.79 -1.06
N ASP A 54 -9.37 -9.72 -0.47
CA ASP A 54 -10.82 -9.63 -0.33
C ASP A 54 -11.25 -8.74 0.85
N ALA A 55 -12.53 -8.52 1.03
CA ALA A 55 -13.07 -7.67 2.09
C ALA A 55 -12.71 -8.17 3.50
N ALA A 56 -12.60 -9.49 3.69
CA ALA A 56 -12.22 -10.09 4.98
C ALA A 56 -10.74 -9.82 5.27
N ALA A 57 -9.86 -10.02 4.29
CA ALA A 57 -8.44 -9.71 4.40
C ALA A 57 -8.20 -8.21 4.64
N ILE A 58 -8.89 -7.33 3.91
CA ILE A 58 -8.83 -5.86 4.11
C ILE A 58 -9.23 -5.48 5.52
N SER A 59 -10.29 -6.07 6.07
CA SER A 59 -10.73 -5.83 7.44
C SER A 59 -9.65 -6.23 8.48
N ARG A 60 -8.97 -7.36 8.26
CA ARG A 60 -7.87 -7.83 9.13
C ARG A 60 -6.64 -6.91 9.02
N LEU A 61 -6.29 -6.47 7.80
CA LEU A 61 -5.21 -5.48 7.60
C LEU A 61 -5.49 -4.18 8.36
N ALA A 62 -6.71 -3.66 8.28
CA ALA A 62 -7.14 -2.47 9.02
C ALA A 62 -7.11 -2.70 10.53
N ARG A 63 -7.61 -3.85 11.00
CA ARG A 63 -7.60 -4.24 12.41
C ARG A 63 -6.20 -4.16 13.00
N TYR A 64 -5.20 -4.71 12.32
CA TYR A 64 -3.81 -4.72 12.80
C TYR A 64 -3.00 -3.49 12.40
N SER A 65 -3.59 -2.52 11.71
CA SER A 65 -2.89 -1.34 11.16
C SER A 65 -1.66 -1.73 10.33
N VAL A 66 -1.74 -2.82 9.57
CA VAL A 66 -0.66 -3.24 8.68
C VAL A 66 -0.49 -2.20 7.58
N SER A 67 0.74 -1.73 7.38
CA SER A 67 1.05 -0.88 6.24
C SER A 67 1.17 -1.71 4.97
N VAL A 68 0.40 -1.35 3.95
CA VAL A 68 0.49 -1.98 2.63
C VAL A 68 1.37 -1.13 1.72
N SER A 69 2.39 -1.75 1.12
CA SER A 69 3.28 -1.11 0.14
C SER A 69 2.99 -1.70 -1.24
N ALA A 70 2.21 -1.00 -2.05
CA ALA A 70 1.66 -1.49 -3.30
C ALA A 70 2.28 -0.82 -4.54
N GLN A 71 2.03 -1.41 -5.73
CA GLN A 71 2.63 -0.99 -7.00
C GLN A 71 1.54 -0.67 -8.04
N PRO A 72 1.03 0.56 -8.08
CA PRO A 72 -0.07 0.91 -8.98
C PRO A 72 0.22 0.66 -10.46
N VAL A 73 1.48 0.75 -10.88
CA VAL A 73 1.87 0.48 -12.27
C VAL A 73 1.60 -0.97 -12.68
N PHE A 74 1.55 -1.91 -11.73
CA PHE A 74 1.21 -3.32 -12.01
C PHE A 74 -0.20 -3.45 -12.60
N ASP A 75 -1.19 -2.72 -12.05
CA ASP A 75 -2.52 -2.70 -12.63
C ASP A 75 -2.52 -2.17 -14.06
N SER A 76 -1.83 -1.06 -14.32
CA SER A 76 -1.77 -0.48 -15.66
C SER A 76 -1.04 -1.35 -16.69
N LEU A 77 -0.10 -2.20 -16.24
CA LEU A 77 0.64 -3.11 -17.11
C LEU A 77 -0.07 -4.44 -17.33
N TRP A 78 -0.70 -4.97 -16.28
CA TRP A 78 -1.18 -6.35 -16.26
C TRP A 78 -2.67 -6.49 -16.02
N GLY A 79 -3.39 -5.43 -15.62
CA GLY A 79 -4.79 -5.47 -15.18
C GLY A 79 -5.83 -5.52 -16.28
N GLY A 80 -5.52 -5.13 -17.51
CA GLY A 80 -6.49 -5.08 -18.62
C GLY A 80 -7.11 -6.43 -18.97
N GLY A 81 -8.26 -6.38 -19.68
CA GLY A 81 -9.04 -7.57 -20.03
C GLY A 81 -8.37 -8.54 -21.02
N ASP A 82 -7.25 -8.17 -21.60
CA ASP A 82 -6.42 -8.95 -22.53
C ASP A 82 -5.02 -9.26 -21.97
N ARG A 83 -4.73 -8.85 -20.72
CA ARG A 83 -3.41 -8.85 -20.13
C ARG A 83 -3.19 -10.02 -19.16
N LEU A 84 -2.05 -10.00 -18.48
CA LEU A 84 -1.56 -11.09 -17.64
C LEU A 84 -2.57 -11.54 -16.58
N TYR A 85 -3.18 -10.58 -15.86
CA TYR A 85 -4.13 -10.93 -14.80
C TYR A 85 -5.37 -11.64 -15.35
N GLN A 86 -5.88 -11.21 -16.51
CA GLN A 86 -6.99 -11.91 -17.17
C GLN A 86 -6.61 -13.31 -17.60
N GLN A 87 -5.41 -13.47 -18.16
CA GLN A 87 -4.93 -14.78 -18.64
C GLN A 87 -4.72 -15.78 -17.49
N ARG A 88 -4.29 -15.31 -16.31
CA ARG A 88 -3.94 -16.16 -15.17
C ARG A 88 -5.07 -16.34 -14.17
N LEU A 89 -5.93 -15.36 -14.00
CA LEU A 89 -6.92 -15.29 -12.92
C LEU A 89 -8.37 -15.23 -13.43
N GLY A 90 -8.58 -14.99 -14.74
CA GLY A 90 -9.91 -14.84 -15.29
C GLY A 90 -10.68 -13.69 -14.61
N SER A 91 -11.92 -13.96 -14.20
CA SER A 91 -12.75 -12.93 -13.51
C SER A 91 -12.18 -12.46 -12.17
N ARG A 92 -11.35 -13.24 -11.52
CA ARG A 92 -10.70 -12.86 -10.24
C ARG A 92 -9.81 -11.63 -10.36
N ARG A 93 -9.33 -11.29 -11.59
CA ARG A 93 -8.56 -10.08 -11.84
C ARG A 93 -9.26 -8.79 -11.37
N LEU A 94 -10.59 -8.78 -11.34
CA LEU A 94 -11.37 -7.61 -10.91
C LEU A 94 -11.17 -7.27 -9.42
N GLY A 95 -10.70 -8.20 -8.61
CA GLY A 95 -10.32 -8.01 -7.22
C GLY A 95 -8.83 -7.69 -7.00
N MET A 96 -8.04 -7.55 -8.08
CA MET A 96 -6.63 -7.22 -7.96
C MET A 96 -6.42 -5.75 -7.60
N ASN A 97 -5.37 -5.50 -6.80
CA ASN A 97 -4.93 -4.13 -6.48
C ASN A 97 -6.04 -3.26 -5.90
N ALA A 98 -6.71 -3.73 -4.86
CA ALA A 98 -7.91 -3.12 -4.27
C ALA A 98 -7.61 -1.79 -3.53
N PHE A 99 -7.02 -0.79 -4.23
CA PHE A 99 -6.54 0.46 -3.61
C PHE A 99 -7.67 1.30 -3.02
N GLY A 100 -8.80 1.41 -3.72
CA GLY A 100 -9.97 2.13 -3.24
C GLY A 100 -10.55 1.51 -1.98
N SER A 101 -10.70 0.19 -1.99
CA SER A 101 -11.20 -0.60 -0.84
C SER A 101 -10.25 -0.52 0.35
N LEU A 102 -8.94 -0.67 0.15
CA LEU A 102 -7.93 -0.51 1.20
C LEU A 102 -7.97 0.90 1.80
N TYR A 103 -8.04 1.94 0.96
CA TYR A 103 -8.09 3.32 1.39
C TYR A 103 -9.37 3.62 2.18
N ALA A 104 -10.53 3.16 1.70
CA ALA A 104 -11.82 3.34 2.36
C ALA A 104 -11.88 2.63 3.72
N ALA A 105 -11.23 1.48 3.86
CA ALA A 105 -11.12 0.75 5.13
C ALA A 105 -10.11 1.37 6.12
N GLY A 106 -9.40 2.44 5.73
CA GLY A 106 -8.41 3.10 6.56
C GLY A 106 -7.10 2.30 6.72
N VAL A 107 -6.83 1.34 5.83
CA VAL A 107 -5.54 0.63 5.79
C VAL A 107 -4.45 1.63 5.41
N PRO A 108 -3.34 1.72 6.17
CA PRO A 108 -2.21 2.54 5.77
C PRO A 108 -1.61 2.02 4.46
N ILE A 109 -1.71 2.79 3.38
CA ILE A 109 -1.20 2.40 2.08
C ILE A 109 -0.13 3.36 1.59
N CYS A 110 0.98 2.84 1.06
CA CYS A 110 2.00 3.58 0.35
C CYS A 110 2.32 2.92 -0.98
N PHE A 111 2.94 3.67 -1.88
CA PHE A 111 3.19 3.24 -3.24
C PHE A 111 4.66 3.27 -3.61
N GLY A 112 5.07 2.31 -4.40
CA GLY A 112 6.40 2.17 -4.96
C GLY A 112 6.39 1.58 -6.36
N SER A 113 7.57 1.42 -6.96
CA SER A 113 7.74 0.85 -8.30
C SER A 113 8.11 -0.63 -8.28
N ASP A 114 8.61 -1.12 -7.17
CA ASP A 114 9.28 -2.43 -7.09
C ASP A 114 10.40 -2.55 -8.14
N SER A 115 11.19 -1.46 -8.30
CA SER A 115 12.29 -1.42 -9.26
C SER A 115 13.30 -2.56 -8.99
N PRO A 116 13.74 -3.30 -10.04
CA PRO A 116 13.60 -3.02 -11.47
C PRO A 116 12.36 -3.62 -12.16
N VAL A 117 11.41 -4.20 -11.43
CA VAL A 117 10.19 -4.79 -12.00
C VAL A 117 9.41 -3.73 -12.79
N THR A 118 9.25 -2.53 -12.23
CA THR A 118 8.81 -1.36 -13.00
C THR A 118 9.79 -0.20 -12.82
N PRO A 119 9.85 0.74 -13.79
CA PRO A 119 10.73 1.89 -13.68
C PRO A 119 10.36 2.83 -12.53
N LEU A 120 11.35 3.55 -11.99
CA LEU A 120 11.16 4.61 -10.99
C LEU A 120 10.46 5.83 -11.61
N ARG A 121 9.15 5.75 -11.79
CA ARG A 121 8.32 6.79 -12.40
C ARG A 121 7.11 7.10 -11.52
N PRO A 122 7.25 7.90 -10.45
CA PRO A 122 6.17 8.11 -9.48
C PRO A 122 4.91 8.71 -10.09
N TRP A 123 5.02 9.61 -11.07
CA TRP A 123 3.85 10.17 -11.76
C TRP A 123 3.08 9.14 -12.61
N SER A 124 3.79 8.13 -13.16
CA SER A 124 3.10 7.01 -13.83
C SER A 124 2.29 6.19 -12.84
N SER A 125 2.80 6.03 -11.63
CA SER A 125 2.11 5.33 -10.55
C SER A 125 0.90 6.14 -10.05
N VAL A 126 1.02 7.45 -9.88
CA VAL A 126 -0.12 8.33 -9.56
C VAL A 126 -1.20 8.20 -10.64
N ARG A 127 -0.81 8.28 -11.92
CA ARG A 127 -1.75 8.11 -13.03
C ARG A 127 -2.44 6.74 -13.01
N ALA A 128 -1.70 5.67 -12.71
CA ALA A 128 -2.26 4.33 -12.61
C ALA A 128 -3.35 4.24 -11.52
N CYS A 129 -3.18 4.91 -10.39
CA CYS A 129 -4.21 4.99 -9.36
C CYS A 129 -5.51 5.66 -9.84
N LEU A 130 -5.39 6.70 -10.67
CA LEU A 130 -6.54 7.42 -11.21
C LEU A 130 -7.22 6.67 -12.36
N GLN A 131 -6.49 5.82 -13.05
CA GLN A 131 -6.92 5.09 -14.24
C GLN A 131 -6.99 3.58 -13.99
N HIS A 132 -7.15 3.18 -12.73
CA HIS A 132 -7.24 1.78 -12.35
C HIS A 132 -8.23 1.02 -13.23
N THR A 133 -7.87 -0.20 -13.68
CA THR A 133 -8.67 -1.00 -14.61
C THR A 133 -10.04 -1.41 -14.05
N ASN A 134 -10.17 -1.47 -12.71
CA ASN A 134 -11.45 -1.52 -12.02
C ASN A 134 -11.79 -0.11 -11.49
N PRO A 135 -12.81 0.59 -12.03
CA PRO A 135 -13.15 1.95 -11.61
C PRO A 135 -13.51 2.08 -10.12
N ALA A 136 -14.00 1.01 -9.48
CA ALA A 136 -14.33 1.01 -8.05
C ALA A 136 -13.07 1.12 -7.16
N GLU A 137 -11.91 0.77 -7.69
CA GLU A 137 -10.63 0.82 -6.97
C GLU A 137 -9.78 2.05 -7.28
N GLN A 138 -10.31 2.99 -8.08
CA GLN A 138 -9.66 4.27 -8.31
C GLN A 138 -9.63 5.11 -7.05
N ILE A 139 -8.51 5.82 -6.84
CA ILE A 139 -8.35 6.77 -5.74
C ILE A 139 -8.02 8.16 -6.30
N SER A 140 -8.24 9.19 -5.49
CA SER A 140 -7.99 10.57 -5.89
C SER A 140 -6.49 10.84 -6.13
N ALA A 141 -6.19 11.85 -6.96
CA ALA A 141 -4.82 12.31 -7.20
C ALA A 141 -4.10 12.66 -5.88
N ARG A 142 -4.81 13.28 -4.94
CA ARG A 142 -4.30 13.61 -3.62
C ARG A 142 -3.92 12.35 -2.83
N ALA A 143 -4.79 11.34 -2.78
CA ALA A 143 -4.51 10.09 -2.09
C ALA A 143 -3.30 9.37 -2.71
N ALA A 144 -3.26 9.27 -4.04
CA ALA A 144 -2.16 8.69 -4.77
C ALA A 144 -0.83 9.44 -4.52
N PHE A 145 -0.84 10.77 -4.54
CA PHE A 145 0.33 11.59 -4.23
C PHE A 145 0.82 11.40 -2.79
N LEU A 146 -0.09 11.37 -1.81
CA LEU A 146 0.26 11.13 -0.41
C LEU A 146 0.83 9.72 -0.21
N GLY A 147 0.38 8.73 -0.98
CA GLY A 147 0.94 7.38 -1.01
C GLY A 147 2.42 7.34 -1.41
N HIS A 148 2.86 8.26 -2.29
CA HIS A 148 4.25 8.38 -2.73
C HIS A 148 5.12 9.30 -1.86
N THR A 149 4.54 10.03 -0.92
CA THR A 149 5.26 11.00 -0.09
C THR A 149 5.19 10.61 1.39
N ARG A 150 4.23 11.15 2.13
CA ARG A 150 4.10 10.95 3.59
C ARG A 150 3.93 9.48 3.98
N ALA A 151 3.17 8.71 3.18
CA ALA A 151 2.83 7.34 3.53
C ALA A 151 4.06 6.42 3.51
N GLY A 152 4.98 6.61 2.57
CA GLY A 152 6.24 5.85 2.51
C GLY A 152 7.10 6.06 3.77
N TRP A 153 7.25 7.29 4.25
CA TRP A 153 7.98 7.58 5.48
C TRP A 153 7.32 6.93 6.71
N ARG A 154 5.99 6.96 6.76
CA ARG A 154 5.23 6.31 7.85
C ARG A 154 5.36 4.80 7.80
N ALA A 155 5.24 4.19 6.62
CA ALA A 155 5.40 2.76 6.42
C ALA A 155 6.81 2.28 6.79
N ALA A 156 7.84 3.13 6.58
CA ALA A 156 9.21 2.89 7.03
C ALA A 156 9.42 3.18 8.52
N ARG A 157 8.40 3.61 9.26
CA ARG A 157 8.48 4.01 10.67
C ARG A 157 9.57 5.06 10.93
N TYR A 158 9.75 5.98 9.98
CA TYR A 158 10.73 7.05 10.13
C TYR A 158 10.37 7.91 11.36
N PRO A 159 11.34 8.19 12.26
CA PRO A 159 11.04 8.76 13.57
C PRO A 159 10.50 10.19 13.54
N ASN A 160 10.78 10.97 12.48
CA ASN A 160 10.25 12.31 12.35
C ASN A 160 8.86 12.30 11.71
N PRO A 161 7.78 12.63 12.43
CA PRO A 161 6.42 12.56 11.90
C PRO A 161 6.13 13.60 10.80
N MET A 162 7.01 14.62 10.62
CA MET A 162 6.89 15.63 9.58
C MET A 162 7.56 15.21 8.26
N ALA A 163 8.24 14.05 8.21
CA ALA A 163 8.85 13.56 6.99
C ALA A 163 7.82 13.41 5.85
N GLY A 164 8.22 13.74 4.63
CA GLY A 164 7.35 13.77 3.45
C GLY A 164 6.38 14.94 3.40
N GLN A 165 6.65 16.02 4.15
CA GLN A 165 5.88 17.26 4.16
C GLN A 165 6.78 18.45 3.94
N LEU A 166 6.26 19.51 3.32
CA LEU A 166 6.93 20.81 3.17
C LEU A 166 6.43 21.76 4.27
N VAL A 167 6.92 21.54 5.50
CA VAL A 167 6.59 22.37 6.67
C VAL A 167 7.85 22.67 7.48
N PRO A 168 7.88 23.78 8.24
CA PRO A 168 9.02 24.08 9.11
C PRO A 168 9.33 22.92 10.07
N GLY A 169 10.60 22.55 10.17
CA GLY A 169 11.07 21.44 11.01
C GLY A 169 10.99 20.05 10.35
N ALA A 170 10.45 19.93 9.15
CA ALA A 170 10.52 18.69 8.38
C ALA A 170 11.93 18.46 7.82
N PRO A 171 12.35 17.20 7.60
CA PRO A 171 13.55 16.91 6.82
C PRO A 171 13.44 17.54 5.43
N ALA A 172 14.53 18.15 4.97
CA ALA A 172 14.59 18.80 3.65
C ALA A 172 14.73 17.75 2.52
N SER A 173 13.78 16.82 2.47
CA SER A 173 13.68 15.79 1.41
C SER A 173 12.54 16.19 0.48
N PHE A 174 12.89 16.71 -0.70
CA PHE A 174 11.90 17.13 -1.69
C PHE A 174 12.40 16.86 -3.11
N ALA A 175 11.47 16.81 -4.05
CA ALA A 175 11.75 16.73 -5.48
C ALA A 175 11.21 17.98 -6.18
N VAL A 176 11.95 18.48 -7.16
CA VAL A 176 11.54 19.59 -8.04
C VAL A 176 11.20 18.98 -9.41
N TRP A 177 10.02 19.33 -9.91
CA TRP A 177 9.53 18.85 -11.21
C TRP A 177 9.33 20.04 -12.15
N GLU A 178 9.76 19.88 -13.38
CA GLU A 178 9.47 20.84 -14.44
C GLU A 178 8.07 20.56 -14.97
N VAL A 179 7.11 21.38 -14.55
CA VAL A 179 5.69 21.29 -14.96
C VAL A 179 5.14 22.71 -15.11
N GLU A 180 4.27 22.91 -16.10
CA GLU A 180 3.62 24.21 -16.32
C GLU A 180 2.63 24.50 -15.19
N GLU A 181 1.84 23.50 -14.76
CA GLU A 181 0.86 23.62 -13.70
C GLU A 181 0.69 22.30 -12.97
N LEU A 182 0.70 22.32 -11.65
CA LEU A 182 0.35 21.18 -10.82
C LEU A 182 -1.13 21.26 -10.45
N MET A 183 -1.97 20.54 -11.20
CA MET A 183 -3.38 20.40 -10.90
C MET A 183 -3.54 19.45 -9.70
N VAL A 184 -3.56 20.00 -8.50
CA VAL A 184 -3.95 19.27 -7.30
C VAL A 184 -5.47 19.39 -7.19
N GLN A 185 -6.18 18.31 -7.48
CA GLN A 185 -7.61 18.25 -7.16
C GLN A 185 -7.79 18.40 -5.66
N VAL A 186 -8.31 19.55 -5.26
CA VAL A 186 -8.82 19.79 -3.91
C VAL A 186 -10.22 19.21 -3.90
N ALA A 187 -10.37 18.01 -3.35
CA ALA A 187 -11.68 17.47 -3.02
C ALA A 187 -11.94 17.69 -1.54
#